data_33595d8956857c48edf7ca3cb6d45773
#
_entry.id   33595d8956857c48edf7ca3cb6d45773
#
_cell.length_a   1.000
_cell.length_b   1.000
_cell.length_c   1.000
_cell.angle_alpha   90.00
_cell.angle_beta   90.00
_cell.angle_gamma   90.00
#
_symmetry.space_group_name_H-M   'P 1'
#
loop_
_entity.id
_entity.type
_entity.pdbx_description
1 polymer ?
#
loop_
_entity_poly.entity_id
_entity_poly.type
_entity_poly.pdbx_seq_one_letter_code
_entity_poly.pdbx_strand_id
1 'polypeptide(L)'
;IPYAVQGVILPICVLSLYTSVPKPFNNRIFLLISTYMIVILPYIYQGIRNNLHGIGANKLIEAAQMLGASKFYAFFHVVVPNIMNGVTVSIMLAMAIVFGDFVIVNTLAGGHFQTAQMYLYDVMKKSGQRTCAVIVVLFVVTLLISACAFFIQRKKERGTENGVH
;
A
#
# COMPACT_ATOMS: atom_id res chain seq x y z
N ILE A 1 1.34 15.64 8.09
CA ILE A 1 2.82 15.87 8.08
C ILE A 1 3.55 14.86 7.20
N PRO A 2 3.29 13.50 7.25
CA PRO A 2 4.03 12.55 6.40
C PRO A 2 3.94 12.83 4.89
N TYR A 3 2.83 13.35 4.42
CA TYR A 3 2.64 13.73 3.01
C TYR A 3 3.54 14.89 2.54
N ALA A 4 3.94 15.79 3.45
CA ALA A 4 4.76 16.95 3.10
C ALA A 4 6.24 16.59 2.87
N VAL A 5 6.69 15.46 3.42
CA VAL A 5 8.11 15.02 3.36
C VAL A 5 8.30 13.91 2.33
N GLN A 6 7.25 13.55 1.58
CA GLN A 6 7.32 12.57 0.49
C GLN A 6 8.15 13.09 -0.69
N GLY A 7 8.63 12.18 -1.52
CA GLY A 7 9.46 12.49 -2.67
C GLY A 7 10.95 12.28 -2.37
N VAL A 8 11.79 13.18 -2.81
CA VAL A 8 13.26 13.04 -2.75
C VAL A 8 13.81 13.24 -1.33
N ILE A 9 13.15 14.04 -0.50
CA ILE A 9 13.65 14.44 0.82
C ILE A 9 13.71 13.23 1.77
N LEU A 10 12.66 12.44 1.84
CA LEU A 10 12.56 11.30 2.75
C LEU A 10 13.66 10.25 2.53
N PRO A 11 13.89 9.73 1.31
CA PRO A 11 14.96 8.75 1.09
C PRO A 11 16.36 9.32 1.34
N ILE A 12 16.59 10.62 1.08
CA ILE A 12 17.88 11.27 1.39
C ILE A 12 18.08 11.34 2.91
N CYS A 13 17.07 11.76 3.68
CA CYS A 13 17.15 11.78 5.13
C CYS A 13 17.40 10.39 5.72
N VAL A 14 16.71 9.38 5.22
CA VAL A 14 16.90 7.99 5.64
C VAL A 14 18.33 7.53 5.32
N LEU A 15 18.82 7.80 4.11
CA LEU A 15 20.17 7.45 3.71
C LEU A 15 21.21 8.11 4.62
N SER A 16 21.06 9.42 4.92
CA SER A 16 21.98 10.16 5.79
C SER A 16 22.01 9.63 7.22
N LEU A 17 20.87 9.27 7.78
CA LEU A 17 20.78 8.70 9.12
C LEU A 17 21.43 7.33 9.21
N TYR A 18 21.26 6.48 8.19
CA TYR A 18 21.69 5.09 8.22
C TYR A 18 23.11 4.87 7.72
N THR A 19 23.75 5.82 7.04
CA THR A 19 25.20 5.72 6.71
C THR A 19 26.07 5.70 7.97
N SER A 20 25.58 6.24 9.08
CA SER A 20 26.27 6.28 10.38
C SER A 20 26.01 5.06 11.28
N VAL A 21 25.11 4.13 10.88
CA VAL A 21 24.72 2.98 11.70
C VAL A 21 25.58 1.74 11.38
N PRO A 22 26.11 1.02 12.38
CA PRO A 22 26.90 -0.18 12.16
C PRO A 22 26.08 -1.35 11.58
N LYS A 23 26.75 -2.25 10.85
CA LYS A 23 26.15 -3.52 10.40
C LYS A 23 25.57 -4.29 11.62
N PRO A 24 24.36 -4.91 11.53
CA PRO A 24 23.65 -5.38 10.32
C PRO A 24 22.56 -4.46 9.77
N PHE A 25 22.26 -3.33 10.42
CA PHE A 25 21.14 -2.45 10.04
C PHE A 25 21.40 -1.64 8.74
N ASN A 26 22.65 -1.58 8.27
CA ASN A 26 23.03 -0.91 7.02
C ASN A 26 22.79 -1.78 5.76
N ASN A 27 21.83 -2.71 5.80
CA ASN A 27 21.45 -3.48 4.63
C ASN A 27 20.45 -2.67 3.78
N ARG A 28 20.76 -2.44 2.50
CA ARG A 28 19.94 -1.63 1.58
C ARG A 28 18.50 -2.13 1.46
N ILE A 29 18.29 -3.44 1.52
CA ILE A 29 16.94 -4.03 1.49
C ILE A 29 16.18 -3.66 2.75
N PHE A 30 16.81 -3.73 3.92
CA PHE A 30 16.20 -3.37 5.18
C PHE A 30 15.80 -1.90 5.22
N LEU A 31 16.66 -1.01 4.73
CA LEU A 31 16.39 0.42 4.59
C LEU A 31 15.20 0.69 3.67
N LEU A 32 15.15 -0.01 2.53
CA LEU A 32 14.07 0.12 1.57
C LEU A 32 12.74 -0.28 2.20
N ILE A 33 12.68 -1.45 2.86
CA ILE A 33 11.47 -1.95 3.51
C ILE A 33 11.02 -1.00 4.62
N SER A 34 11.94 -0.53 5.46
CA SER A 34 11.63 0.41 6.56
C SER A 34 11.07 1.73 6.04
N THR A 35 11.65 2.26 4.95
CA THR A 35 11.18 3.49 4.33
C THR A 35 9.77 3.33 3.75
N TYR A 36 9.52 2.22 3.06
CA TYR A 36 8.17 1.93 2.55
C TYR A 36 7.15 1.73 3.66
N MET A 37 7.52 1.09 4.77
CA MET A 37 6.62 0.99 5.93
C MET A 37 6.20 2.36 6.44
N ILE A 38 7.14 3.31 6.55
CA ILE A 38 6.85 4.68 6.99
C ILE A 38 5.93 5.41 6.00
N VAL A 39 6.17 5.25 4.70
CA VAL A 39 5.37 5.90 3.65
C VAL A 39 3.96 5.33 3.57
N ILE A 40 3.80 4.01 3.67
CA ILE A 40 2.51 3.31 3.50
C ILE A 40 1.62 3.45 4.74
N LEU A 41 2.21 3.54 5.93
CA LEU A 41 1.49 3.58 7.21
C LEU A 41 0.36 4.63 7.24
N PRO A 42 0.56 5.90 6.84
CA PRO A 42 -0.52 6.89 6.85
C PRO A 42 -1.67 6.54 5.90
N TYR A 43 -1.40 5.92 4.77
CA TYR A 43 -2.44 5.53 3.80
C TYR A 43 -3.31 4.40 4.35
N ILE A 44 -2.68 3.37 4.94
CA ILE A 44 -3.40 2.27 5.57
C ILE A 44 -4.18 2.78 6.79
N TYR A 45 -3.57 3.61 7.63
CA TYR A 45 -4.22 4.18 8.79
C TYR A 45 -5.46 5.00 8.40
N GLN A 46 -5.33 5.87 7.41
CA GLN A 46 -6.44 6.71 6.94
C GLN A 46 -7.54 5.86 6.30
N GLY A 47 -7.19 4.83 5.54
CA GLY A 47 -8.14 3.90 4.97
C GLY A 47 -8.95 3.16 6.03
N ILE A 48 -8.29 2.60 7.04
CA ILE A 48 -8.95 1.92 8.16
C ILE A 48 -9.84 2.91 8.94
N ARG A 49 -9.32 4.09 9.27
CA ARG A 49 -10.06 5.12 10.01
C ARG A 49 -11.33 5.55 9.28
N ASN A 50 -11.24 5.82 7.98
CA ASN A 50 -12.38 6.23 7.19
C ASN A 50 -13.45 5.14 7.14
N ASN A 51 -13.05 3.88 7.01
CA ASN A 51 -13.98 2.75 7.03
C ASN A 51 -14.65 2.57 8.40
N LEU A 52 -13.89 2.68 9.50
CA LEU A 52 -14.46 2.64 10.85
C LEU A 52 -15.49 3.75 11.09
N HIS A 53 -15.22 4.96 10.61
CA HIS A 53 -16.19 6.05 10.68
C HIS A 53 -17.41 5.78 9.80
N GLY A 54 -17.21 5.27 8.59
CA GLY A 54 -18.29 5.00 7.63
C GLY A 54 -19.32 3.99 8.13
N ILE A 55 -18.88 2.93 8.84
CA ILE A 55 -19.78 1.91 9.41
C ILE A 55 -20.36 2.32 10.78
N GLY A 56 -19.93 3.44 11.36
CA GLY A 56 -20.34 3.83 12.72
C GLY A 56 -19.90 2.80 13.77
N ALA A 57 -18.64 2.37 13.75
CA ALA A 57 -18.12 1.27 14.54
C ALA A 57 -18.48 1.33 16.04
N ASN A 58 -18.53 2.53 16.64
CA ASN A 58 -18.91 2.69 18.04
C ASN A 58 -20.37 2.25 18.28
N LYS A 59 -21.31 2.65 17.40
CA LYS A 59 -22.72 2.26 17.50
C LYS A 59 -22.88 0.75 17.35
N LEU A 60 -22.13 0.11 16.45
CA LEU A 60 -22.16 -1.35 16.29
C LEU A 60 -21.66 -2.08 17.53
N ILE A 61 -20.59 -1.57 18.16
CA ILE A 61 -20.06 -2.13 19.42
C ILE A 61 -21.07 -1.97 20.56
N GLU A 62 -21.69 -0.78 20.72
CA GLU A 62 -22.71 -0.53 21.71
C GLU A 62 -23.93 -1.45 21.54
N ALA A 63 -24.43 -1.60 20.31
CA ALA A 63 -25.52 -2.50 20.00
C ALA A 63 -25.21 -3.98 20.35
N ALA A 64 -24.00 -4.45 20.03
CA ALA A 64 -23.54 -5.77 20.37
C ALA A 64 -23.40 -5.98 21.90
N GLN A 65 -22.96 -4.96 22.63
CA GLN A 65 -22.89 -5.01 24.10
C GLN A 65 -24.29 -5.07 24.74
N MET A 66 -25.29 -4.40 24.17
CA MET A 66 -26.69 -4.50 24.63
C MET A 66 -27.23 -5.94 24.48
N LEU A 67 -26.70 -6.71 23.54
CA LEU A 67 -27.02 -8.13 23.36
C LEU A 67 -26.16 -9.07 24.22
N GLY A 68 -25.35 -8.52 25.16
CA GLY A 68 -24.51 -9.28 26.09
C GLY A 68 -23.12 -9.66 25.57
N ALA A 69 -22.72 -9.17 24.38
CA ALA A 69 -21.38 -9.43 23.86
C ALA A 69 -20.32 -8.58 24.57
N SER A 70 -19.14 -9.17 24.81
CA SER A 70 -18.00 -8.39 25.32
C SER A 70 -17.48 -7.44 24.22
N LYS A 71 -16.87 -6.33 24.62
CA LYS A 71 -16.32 -5.29 23.71
C LYS A 71 -15.31 -5.89 22.71
N PHE A 72 -14.44 -6.79 23.17
CA PHE A 72 -13.47 -7.48 22.30
C PHE A 72 -14.16 -8.42 21.31
N TYR A 73 -15.16 -9.17 21.75
CA TYR A 73 -15.93 -10.05 20.87
C TYR A 73 -16.66 -9.24 19.78
N ALA A 74 -17.34 -8.17 20.17
CA ALA A 74 -18.00 -7.26 19.24
C ALA A 74 -17.04 -6.66 18.21
N PHE A 75 -15.84 -6.25 18.64
CA PHE A 75 -14.85 -5.70 17.72
C PHE A 75 -14.41 -6.74 16.67
N PHE A 76 -13.98 -7.91 17.09
CA PHE A 76 -13.45 -8.92 16.15
C PHE A 76 -14.52 -9.60 15.30
N HIS A 77 -15.75 -9.79 15.80
CA HIS A 77 -16.79 -10.52 15.08
C HIS A 77 -17.79 -9.63 14.33
N VAL A 78 -17.90 -8.35 14.72
CA VAL A 78 -18.82 -7.41 14.06
C VAL A 78 -18.06 -6.34 13.30
N VAL A 79 -17.15 -5.64 13.95
CA VAL A 79 -16.48 -4.48 13.32
C VAL A 79 -15.47 -4.91 12.27
N VAL A 80 -14.55 -5.84 12.61
CA VAL A 80 -13.49 -6.28 11.70
C VAL A 80 -14.02 -6.84 10.38
N PRO A 81 -15.01 -7.75 10.34
CA PRO A 81 -15.54 -8.23 9.06
C PRO A 81 -16.14 -7.12 8.20
N ASN A 82 -16.84 -6.16 8.83
CA ASN A 82 -17.46 -5.06 8.12
C ASN A 82 -16.48 -4.07 7.50
N ILE A 83 -15.30 -3.86 8.10
CA ILE A 83 -14.26 -2.99 7.53
C ILE A 83 -13.33 -3.69 6.54
N MET A 84 -13.41 -5.03 6.41
CA MET A 84 -12.45 -5.82 5.64
C MET A 84 -12.38 -5.38 4.16
N ASN A 85 -13.50 -4.99 3.56
CA ASN A 85 -13.54 -4.47 2.19
C ASN A 85 -12.72 -3.18 2.07
N GLY A 86 -12.87 -2.26 3.01
CA GLY A 86 -12.11 -1.03 3.03
C GLY A 86 -10.62 -1.21 3.34
N VAL A 87 -10.28 -2.18 4.19
CA VAL A 87 -8.88 -2.57 4.44
C VAL A 87 -8.25 -3.11 3.15
N THR A 88 -8.98 -3.95 2.40
CA THR A 88 -8.50 -4.50 1.13
C THR A 88 -8.22 -3.38 0.12
N VAL A 89 -9.11 -2.39 -0.01
CA VAL A 89 -8.89 -1.22 -0.87
C VAL A 89 -7.64 -0.44 -0.45
N SER A 90 -7.43 -0.24 0.85
CA SER A 90 -6.25 0.45 1.38
C SER A 90 -4.94 -0.28 1.09
N ILE A 91 -4.95 -1.61 1.17
CA ILE A 91 -3.79 -2.45 0.82
C ILE A 91 -3.50 -2.35 -0.68
N MET A 92 -4.52 -2.36 -1.53
CA MET A 92 -4.33 -2.19 -2.97
C MET A 92 -3.77 -0.82 -3.34
N LEU A 93 -4.24 0.23 -2.66
CA LEU A 93 -3.68 1.57 -2.82
C LEU A 93 -2.20 1.61 -2.41
N ALA A 94 -1.86 0.99 -1.27
CA ALA A 94 -0.47 0.88 -0.82
C ALA A 94 0.41 0.14 -1.83
N MET A 95 -0.07 -0.98 -2.40
CA MET A 95 0.64 -1.70 -3.46
C MET A 95 0.85 -0.84 -4.70
N ALA A 96 -0.16 -0.06 -5.12
CA ALA A 96 -0.05 0.84 -6.27
C ALA A 96 1.00 1.93 -6.03
N ILE A 97 1.08 2.49 -4.83
CA ILE A 97 2.09 3.48 -4.45
C ILE A 97 3.51 2.89 -4.54
N VAL A 98 3.72 1.71 -3.95
CA VAL A 98 5.04 1.03 -4.00
C VAL A 98 5.44 0.68 -5.43
N PHE A 99 4.50 0.19 -6.23
CA PHE A 99 4.78 -0.19 -7.63
C PHE A 99 5.10 1.01 -8.51
N GLY A 100 4.45 2.15 -8.26
CA GLY A 100 4.68 3.40 -9.01
C GLY A 100 5.91 4.20 -8.55
N ASP A 101 6.54 3.82 -7.43
CA ASP A 101 7.63 4.63 -6.88
C ASP A 101 8.97 4.31 -7.54
N PHE A 102 9.57 5.37 -8.06
CA PHE A 102 10.92 5.36 -8.62
C PHE A 102 11.95 5.98 -7.66
N VAL A 103 11.54 7.02 -6.93
CA VAL A 103 12.47 7.91 -6.23
C VAL A 103 13.13 7.22 -5.04
N ILE A 104 12.34 6.53 -4.23
CA ILE A 104 12.83 5.81 -3.04
C ILE A 104 13.76 4.68 -3.47
N VAL A 105 13.35 3.88 -4.46
CA VAL A 105 14.18 2.76 -4.95
C VAL A 105 15.48 3.26 -5.57
N ASN A 106 15.43 4.28 -6.43
CA ASN A 106 16.62 4.82 -7.08
C ASN A 106 17.62 5.41 -6.07
N THR A 107 17.12 6.09 -5.03
CA THR A 107 17.97 6.73 -4.02
C THR A 107 18.58 5.73 -3.04
N LEU A 108 17.79 4.78 -2.53
CA LEU A 108 18.22 3.83 -1.51
C LEU A 108 18.89 2.58 -2.08
N ALA A 109 18.37 2.03 -3.18
CA ALA A 109 18.92 0.82 -3.79
C ALA A 109 20.15 1.07 -4.67
N GLY A 110 20.34 2.31 -5.16
CA GLY A 110 21.55 2.71 -5.88
C GLY A 110 21.90 1.81 -7.05
N GLY A 111 20.92 1.34 -7.83
CA GLY A 111 21.14 0.49 -9.01
C GLY A 111 21.35 -1.00 -8.74
N HIS A 112 21.35 -1.47 -7.49
CA HIS A 112 21.45 -2.91 -7.17
C HIS A 112 20.18 -3.71 -7.48
N PHE A 113 19.02 -3.04 -7.55
CA PHE A 113 17.75 -3.64 -7.91
C PHE A 113 17.12 -2.85 -9.04
N GLN A 114 16.88 -3.50 -10.16
CA GLN A 114 16.15 -2.89 -11.28
C GLN A 114 14.64 -3.13 -11.11
N THR A 115 13.93 -2.09 -10.71
CA THR A 115 12.46 -2.10 -10.78
C THR A 115 11.99 -1.72 -12.19
N ALA A 116 10.71 -1.98 -12.49
CA ALA A 116 10.11 -1.60 -13.76
C ALA A 116 10.24 -0.09 -14.05
N GLN A 117 10.11 0.74 -13.02
CA GLN A 117 10.26 2.19 -13.10
C GLN A 117 11.72 2.63 -13.36
N MET A 118 12.69 1.95 -12.75
CA MET A 118 14.11 2.21 -13.04
C MET A 118 14.48 1.82 -14.46
N TYR A 119 13.97 0.69 -14.95
CA TYR A 119 14.18 0.27 -16.33
C TYR A 119 13.59 1.30 -17.30
N LEU A 120 12.37 1.78 -17.06
CA LEU A 120 11.76 2.84 -17.86
C LEU A 120 12.64 4.10 -17.90
N TYR A 121 13.17 4.53 -16.76
CA TYR A 121 14.04 5.69 -16.67
C TYR A 121 15.34 5.54 -17.45
N ASP A 122 15.96 4.34 -17.41
CA ASP A 122 17.17 4.05 -18.18
C ASP A 122 16.93 4.04 -19.68
N VAL A 123 15.80 3.47 -20.12
CA VAL A 123 15.40 3.45 -21.55
C VAL A 123 15.08 4.87 -22.02
N MET A 124 14.45 5.70 -21.19
CA MET A 124 14.11 7.10 -21.49
C MET A 124 15.34 7.93 -21.85
N LYS A 125 16.49 7.66 -21.21
CA LYS A 125 17.75 8.33 -21.50
C LYS A 125 18.39 7.90 -22.84
N LYS A 126 18.04 6.70 -23.33
CA LYS A 126 18.71 6.10 -24.49
C LYS A 126 17.93 6.27 -25.80
N SER A 127 16.61 6.21 -25.79
CA SER A 127 15.79 6.29 -27.00
C SER A 127 14.32 6.60 -26.69
N GLY A 128 13.81 7.71 -27.20
CA GLY A 128 12.40 8.09 -27.03
C GLY A 128 11.41 7.07 -27.60
N GLN A 129 11.74 6.46 -28.73
CA GLN A 129 10.86 5.49 -29.38
C GLN A 129 10.70 4.19 -28.55
N ARG A 130 11.79 3.70 -27.95
CA ARG A 130 11.76 2.54 -27.04
C ARG A 130 11.03 2.88 -25.74
N THR A 131 11.15 4.11 -25.27
CA THR A 131 10.45 4.61 -24.08
C THR A 131 8.94 4.52 -24.25
N CYS A 132 8.40 4.97 -25.37
CA CYS A 132 6.96 4.86 -25.66
C CYS A 132 6.48 3.40 -25.62
N ALA A 133 7.23 2.47 -26.21
CA ALA A 133 6.90 1.05 -26.17
C ALA A 133 6.87 0.49 -24.74
N VAL A 134 7.87 0.83 -23.90
CA VAL A 134 7.94 0.38 -22.51
C VAL A 134 6.79 0.99 -21.67
N ILE A 135 6.44 2.26 -21.87
CA ILE A 135 5.30 2.89 -21.21
C ILE A 135 4.00 2.15 -21.53
N VAL A 136 3.75 1.84 -22.80
CA VAL A 136 2.54 1.11 -23.22
C VAL A 136 2.49 -0.28 -22.57
N VAL A 137 3.60 -1.01 -22.55
CA VAL A 137 3.67 -2.32 -21.89
C VAL A 137 3.39 -2.23 -20.40
N LEU A 138 4.03 -1.28 -19.70
CA LEU A 138 3.80 -1.06 -18.25
C LEU A 138 2.35 -0.65 -17.97
N PHE A 139 1.76 0.20 -18.83
CA PHE A 139 0.37 0.59 -18.70
C PHE A 139 -0.58 -0.59 -18.86
N VAL A 140 -0.37 -1.44 -19.85
CA VAL A 140 -1.17 -2.66 -20.05
C VAL A 140 -1.03 -3.62 -18.88
N VAL A 141 0.20 -3.83 -18.37
CA VAL A 141 0.45 -4.69 -17.21
C VAL A 141 -0.25 -4.16 -15.97
N THR A 142 -0.17 -2.85 -15.68
CA THR A 142 -0.85 -2.24 -14.53
C THR A 142 -2.37 -2.30 -14.67
N LEU A 143 -2.91 -2.13 -15.88
CA LEU A 143 -4.35 -2.31 -16.13
C LEU A 143 -4.79 -3.76 -15.90
N LEU A 144 -4.03 -4.75 -16.35
CA LEU A 144 -4.34 -6.16 -16.12
C LEU A 144 -4.32 -6.52 -14.64
N ILE A 145 -3.29 -6.07 -13.90
CA ILE A 145 -3.21 -6.28 -12.45
C ILE A 145 -4.40 -5.63 -11.74
N SER A 146 -4.74 -4.40 -12.09
CA SER A 146 -5.85 -3.65 -11.51
C SER A 146 -7.20 -4.32 -11.82
N ALA A 147 -7.40 -4.77 -13.05
CA ALA A 147 -8.59 -5.51 -13.44
C ALA A 147 -8.72 -6.84 -12.69
N CYS A 148 -7.65 -7.64 -12.61
CA CYS A 148 -7.64 -8.88 -11.84
C CYS A 148 -8.00 -8.64 -10.37
N ALA A 149 -7.41 -7.62 -9.75
CA ALA A 149 -7.69 -7.25 -8.38
C ALA A 149 -9.15 -6.84 -8.18
N PHE A 150 -9.72 -6.06 -9.11
CA PHE A 150 -11.13 -5.68 -9.09
C PHE A 150 -12.06 -6.89 -9.23
N PHE A 151 -11.76 -7.83 -10.14
CA PHE A 151 -12.55 -9.04 -10.30
C PHE A 151 -12.52 -9.93 -9.06
N ILE A 152 -11.36 -10.05 -8.39
CA ILE A 152 -11.21 -10.81 -7.14
C ILE A 152 -12.07 -10.19 -6.03
N GLN A 153 -12.07 -8.87 -5.89
CA GLN A 153 -12.91 -8.17 -4.92
C GLN A 153 -14.40 -8.40 -5.17
N ARG A 154 -14.84 -8.23 -6.41
CA ARG A 154 -16.24 -8.39 -6.79
C ARG A 154 -16.75 -9.82 -6.58
N LYS A 155 -15.89 -10.82 -6.79
CA LYS A 155 -16.21 -12.23 -6.50
C LYS A 155 -16.37 -12.47 -5.01
N LYS A 156 -15.55 -11.82 -4.16
CA LYS A 156 -15.62 -11.94 -2.71
C LYS A 156 -16.88 -11.28 -2.15
N GLU A 157 -17.30 -10.14 -2.67
CA GLU A 157 -18.55 -9.47 -2.27
C GLU A 157 -19.79 -10.33 -2.57
N ARG A 158 -19.86 -10.90 -3.78
CA ARG A 158 -20.97 -11.80 -4.16
C ARG A 158 -21.04 -13.09 -3.34
N GLY A 159 -19.88 -13.61 -2.89
CA GLY A 159 -19.84 -14.79 -2.03
C GLY A 159 -20.36 -14.52 -0.61
N THR A 160 -20.26 -13.29 -0.13
CA THR A 160 -20.76 -12.88 1.18
C THR A 160 -22.29 -12.64 1.17
N GLU A 161 -22.84 -12.14 0.05
CA GLU A 161 -24.31 -11.99 -0.11
C GLU A 161 -25.05 -13.33 -0.19
N ASN A 162 -24.47 -14.33 -0.86
CA ASN A 162 -25.10 -15.66 -1.02
C ASN A 162 -24.99 -16.56 0.22
N GLY A 163 -24.27 -16.17 1.26
CA GLY A 163 -24.14 -16.92 2.52
C GLY A 163 -25.08 -16.46 3.63
N VAL A 164 -26.02 -15.55 3.37
CA VAL A 164 -26.96 -14.97 4.35
C VAL A 164 -28.41 -15.41 4.06
N HIS A 165 -28.60 -16.52 3.35
CA HIS A 165 -29.90 -17.16 3.17
C HIS A 165 -29.96 -18.52 3.86
#